data_4f108066e97c32d7ac6fe3eef788b291
#
_entry.id   4f108066e97c32d7ac6fe3eef788b291
#
_cell.length_a   1.000
_cell.length_b   1.000
_cell.length_c   1.000
_cell.angle_alpha   90.00
_cell.angle_beta   90.00
_cell.angle_gamma   90.00
#
_symmetry.space_group_name_H-M   'P 1'
#
loop_
_entity.id
_entity.type
_entity.pdbx_description
1 polymer ?
#
loop_
_entity_poly.entity_id
_entity_poly.type
_entity_poly.pdbx_seq_one_letter_code
_entity_poly.pdbx_strand_id
1 'polypeptide(L)'
;QKAFVSNINGSETLDQIAYKNAYDLTLYGGYCYLVTWSKDKQSIARIQYMDWSKVRKVKELDDNSEMQTRQENGVDFFMVSSDWTQERKEKYKPEIVQGFSAEYNDATTQLVYVPMYSPGSEDTYPLPDYQASSVWIAVDTEISSYHLNSCKNGFLPGMMINLIGVPSDEEIKGFEKKLQEKYKGSANASNIFLTVSEDETQVPVITPIENNSSDERYKDLAEQVKEQIIIGHRASNTAVGVATAGKLGTSSEVIEAEAMFQHNVINGYQKLIENSYTRIMNFNGIEGDLQLEHSVTFDLDEVEEDNNTENNIEDAK
;
A
#
# COMPACT_ATOMS: atom_id res chain seq x y z
N GLN A 1 -4.77 -28.32 -21.29
CA GLN A 1 -4.47 -26.89 -21.12
C GLN A 1 -5.49 -26.23 -20.17
N LYS A 2 -6.78 -26.17 -20.50
CA LYS A 2 -7.82 -25.58 -19.65
C LYS A 2 -7.87 -26.19 -18.24
N ALA A 3 -7.68 -27.51 -18.09
CA ALA A 3 -7.68 -28.19 -16.80
C ALA A 3 -6.51 -27.78 -15.90
N PHE A 4 -5.32 -27.47 -16.46
CA PHE A 4 -4.18 -27.01 -15.70
C PHE A 4 -4.39 -25.56 -15.20
N VAL A 5 -4.91 -24.68 -16.04
CA VAL A 5 -5.17 -23.28 -15.68
C VAL A 5 -6.31 -23.15 -14.66
N SER A 6 -7.37 -23.98 -14.79
CA SER A 6 -8.54 -23.92 -13.90
C SER A 6 -8.33 -24.59 -12.53
N ASN A 7 -7.28 -25.40 -12.36
CA ASN A 7 -6.96 -26.04 -11.09
C ASN A 7 -5.45 -26.29 -10.98
N ILE A 8 -4.70 -25.22 -10.73
CA ILE A 8 -3.24 -25.22 -10.86
C ILE A 8 -2.51 -25.86 -9.67
N ASN A 9 -3.16 -25.92 -8.50
CA ASN A 9 -2.58 -26.48 -7.27
C ASN A 9 -3.55 -27.37 -6.48
N GLY A 10 -4.73 -27.66 -7.00
CA GLY A 10 -5.76 -28.46 -6.33
C GLY A 10 -6.79 -27.62 -5.56
N SER A 11 -6.58 -26.31 -5.38
CA SER A 11 -7.48 -25.41 -4.63
C SER A 11 -7.72 -24.07 -5.29
N GLU A 12 -6.82 -23.63 -6.17
CA GLU A 12 -6.85 -22.29 -6.78
C GLU A 12 -6.72 -22.37 -8.30
N THR A 13 -7.32 -21.38 -8.97
CA THR A 13 -7.11 -21.12 -10.39
C THR A 13 -5.89 -20.23 -10.60
N LEU A 14 -5.39 -20.17 -11.83
CA LEU A 14 -4.31 -19.25 -12.19
C LEU A 14 -4.71 -17.79 -11.95
N ASP A 15 -5.96 -17.43 -12.26
CA ASP A 15 -6.48 -16.06 -12.07
C ASP A 15 -6.44 -15.64 -10.60
N GLN A 16 -6.80 -16.54 -9.69
CA GLN A 16 -6.75 -16.26 -8.25
C GLN A 16 -5.32 -16.02 -7.75
N ILE A 17 -4.35 -16.76 -8.30
CA ILE A 17 -2.93 -16.57 -7.98
C ILE A 17 -2.42 -15.27 -8.61
N ALA A 18 -2.79 -15.01 -9.88
CA ALA A 18 -2.42 -13.77 -10.57
C ALA A 18 -2.95 -12.51 -9.85
N TYR A 19 -4.19 -12.58 -9.34
CA TYR A 19 -4.77 -11.50 -8.53
C TYR A 19 -3.94 -11.21 -7.25
N LYS A 20 -3.53 -12.25 -6.52
CA LYS A 20 -2.68 -12.09 -5.34
C LYS A 20 -1.31 -11.52 -5.70
N ASN A 21 -0.73 -11.98 -6.81
CA ASN A 21 0.54 -11.48 -7.30
C ASN A 21 0.44 -10.02 -7.79
N ALA A 22 -0.68 -9.61 -8.38
CA ALA A 22 -0.93 -8.22 -8.73
C ALA A 22 -0.99 -7.33 -7.50
N TYR A 23 -1.60 -7.82 -6.41
CA TYR A 23 -1.63 -7.13 -5.13
C TYR A 23 -0.22 -6.94 -4.54
N ASP A 24 0.59 -8.01 -4.51
CA ASP A 24 1.97 -7.95 -4.04
C ASP A 24 2.82 -7.02 -4.90
N LEU A 25 2.65 -7.07 -6.23
CA LEU A 25 3.36 -6.24 -7.18
C LEU A 25 3.13 -4.75 -6.93
N THR A 26 1.90 -4.35 -6.69
CA THR A 26 1.56 -2.95 -6.42
C THR A 26 1.97 -2.51 -5.03
N LEU A 27 1.92 -3.40 -4.04
CA LEU A 27 2.26 -3.09 -2.64
C LEU A 27 3.77 -3.07 -2.37
N TYR A 28 4.50 -4.02 -2.94
CA TYR A 28 5.92 -4.22 -2.64
C TYR A 28 6.87 -3.93 -3.81
N GLY A 29 6.33 -3.70 -4.99
CA GLY A 29 7.12 -3.54 -6.21
C GLY A 29 7.63 -4.87 -6.80
N GLY A 30 7.07 -5.99 -6.39
CA GLY A 30 7.42 -7.31 -6.89
C GLY A 30 6.50 -8.38 -6.34
N TYR A 31 6.56 -9.55 -6.93
CA TYR A 31 5.79 -10.70 -6.49
C TYR A 31 6.56 -11.99 -6.67
N CYS A 32 6.11 -13.05 -6.02
CA CYS A 32 6.73 -14.36 -6.15
C CYS A 32 5.70 -15.48 -6.04
N TYR A 33 6.05 -16.62 -6.59
CA TYR A 33 5.27 -17.83 -6.47
C TYR A 33 6.17 -19.07 -6.51
N LEU A 34 5.70 -20.16 -5.95
CA LEU A 34 6.39 -21.44 -5.95
C LEU A 34 5.95 -22.27 -7.14
N VAL A 35 6.90 -22.90 -7.79
CA VAL A 35 6.67 -23.92 -8.79
C VAL A 35 7.14 -25.27 -8.27
N THR A 36 6.34 -26.31 -8.43
CA THR A 36 6.70 -27.68 -8.05
C THR A 36 6.85 -28.50 -9.32
N TRP A 37 8.01 -29.12 -9.47
CA TRP A 37 8.31 -29.98 -10.60
C TRP A 37 7.55 -31.29 -10.55
N SER A 38 7.26 -31.85 -11.73
CA SER A 38 6.82 -33.22 -11.88
C SER A 38 7.89 -34.20 -11.41
N LYS A 39 7.53 -35.45 -11.18
CA LYS A 39 8.49 -36.48 -10.73
C LYS A 39 9.64 -36.72 -11.70
N ASP A 40 9.36 -36.57 -12.98
CA ASP A 40 10.35 -36.72 -14.06
C ASP A 40 11.13 -35.47 -14.35
N LYS A 41 10.87 -34.35 -13.63
CA LYS A 41 11.52 -33.06 -13.78
C LYS A 41 11.40 -32.44 -15.19
N GLN A 42 10.44 -32.87 -15.99
CA GLN A 42 10.26 -32.38 -17.35
C GLN A 42 9.14 -31.34 -17.47
N SER A 43 8.30 -31.23 -16.48
CA SER A 43 7.20 -30.27 -16.47
C SER A 43 6.94 -29.70 -15.07
N ILE A 44 6.23 -28.61 -15.02
CA ILE A 44 5.77 -28.00 -13.77
C ILE A 44 4.40 -28.58 -13.43
N ALA A 45 4.30 -29.25 -12.28
CA ALA A 45 3.09 -29.91 -11.83
C ALA A 45 2.14 -28.95 -11.08
N ARG A 46 2.68 -27.94 -10.39
CA ARG A 46 1.91 -27.00 -9.57
C ARG A 46 2.54 -25.62 -9.58
N ILE A 47 1.67 -24.61 -9.44
CA ILE A 47 2.03 -23.24 -9.10
C ILE A 47 1.28 -22.87 -7.83
N GLN A 48 1.95 -22.26 -6.86
CA GLN A 48 1.38 -21.84 -5.59
C GLN A 48 1.79 -20.40 -5.30
N TYR A 49 0.84 -19.60 -4.87
CA TYR A 49 1.13 -18.26 -4.40
C TYR A 49 2.09 -18.29 -3.21
N MET A 50 3.06 -17.38 -3.20
CA MET A 50 3.96 -17.13 -2.09
C MET A 50 3.91 -15.64 -1.77
N ASP A 51 3.58 -15.31 -0.55
CA ASP A 51 3.53 -13.94 -0.05
C ASP A 51 4.94 -13.33 -0.06
N TRP A 52 5.08 -12.23 -0.80
CA TRP A 52 6.35 -11.52 -0.94
C TRP A 52 6.99 -11.13 0.39
N SER A 53 6.18 -10.75 1.38
CA SER A 53 6.66 -10.35 2.70
C SER A 53 7.38 -11.47 3.46
N LYS A 54 7.12 -12.73 3.08
CA LYS A 54 7.71 -13.93 3.69
C LYS A 54 9.02 -14.36 3.05
N VAL A 55 9.43 -13.74 1.95
CA VAL A 55 10.61 -14.11 1.19
C VAL A 55 11.72 -13.10 1.41
N ARG A 56 12.95 -13.59 1.58
CA ARG A 56 14.17 -12.78 1.68
C ARG A 56 15.25 -13.40 0.80
N LYS A 57 16.05 -12.56 0.12
CA LYS A 57 17.24 -13.02 -0.58
C LYS A 57 18.28 -13.53 0.42
N VAL A 58 18.89 -14.66 0.15
CA VAL A 58 20.02 -15.16 0.95
C VAL A 58 21.24 -14.32 0.60
N LYS A 59 21.89 -13.77 1.62
CA LYS A 59 23.17 -13.07 1.47
C LYS A 59 24.27 -13.86 2.14
N GLU A 60 25.44 -13.86 1.55
CA GLU A 60 26.64 -14.47 2.08
C GLU A 60 27.82 -13.53 1.91
N LEU A 61 28.89 -13.77 2.66
CA LEU A 61 30.15 -13.02 2.50
C LEU A 61 30.93 -13.60 1.32
N ASP A 62 31.39 -12.72 0.43
CA ASP A 62 32.33 -13.11 -0.61
C ASP A 62 33.77 -13.25 -0.07
N ASP A 63 34.71 -13.58 -0.95
CA ASP A 63 36.13 -13.72 -0.62
C ASP A 63 36.76 -12.40 -0.09
N ASN A 64 36.15 -11.25 -0.38
CA ASN A 64 36.57 -9.94 0.08
C ASN A 64 35.90 -9.50 1.38
N SER A 65 35.06 -10.37 1.98
CA SER A 65 34.20 -10.08 3.14
C SER A 65 33.12 -9.03 2.88
N GLU A 66 32.70 -8.88 1.62
CA GLU A 66 31.54 -8.08 1.23
C GLU A 66 30.28 -8.94 1.18
N MET A 67 29.17 -8.37 1.62
CA MET A 67 27.87 -9.05 1.59
C MET A 67 27.29 -9.03 0.18
N GLN A 68 27.13 -10.20 -0.41
CA GLN A 68 26.48 -10.35 -1.73
C GLN A 68 25.36 -11.38 -1.70
N THR A 69 24.48 -11.32 -2.70
CA THR A 69 23.41 -12.31 -2.83
C THR A 69 24.02 -13.67 -3.16
N ARG A 70 23.62 -14.71 -2.41
CA ARG A 70 24.05 -16.08 -2.68
C ARG A 70 23.53 -16.56 -4.02
N GLN A 71 24.43 -16.97 -4.88
CA GLN A 71 24.14 -17.57 -6.19
C GLN A 71 24.95 -18.82 -6.42
N GLU A 72 24.31 -19.84 -6.95
CA GLU A 72 25.00 -21.04 -7.45
C GLU A 72 24.59 -21.24 -8.92
N ASN A 73 25.58 -21.32 -9.80
CA ASN A 73 25.35 -21.43 -11.25
C ASN A 73 24.44 -20.32 -11.83
N GLY A 74 24.51 -19.09 -11.27
CA GLY A 74 23.66 -17.97 -11.69
C GLY A 74 22.23 -18.04 -11.18
N VAL A 75 21.93 -18.94 -10.24
CA VAL A 75 20.59 -19.07 -9.63
C VAL A 75 20.62 -18.52 -8.21
N ASP A 76 19.71 -17.59 -7.92
CA ASP A 76 19.56 -16.99 -6.59
C ASP A 76 18.98 -18.00 -5.58
N PHE A 77 19.30 -17.80 -4.30
CA PHE A 77 18.70 -18.52 -3.19
C PHE A 77 17.90 -17.57 -2.31
N PHE A 78 16.78 -18.09 -1.81
CA PHE A 78 15.85 -17.33 -0.99
C PHE A 78 15.60 -18.04 0.34
N MET A 79 15.41 -17.27 1.38
CA MET A 79 14.89 -17.75 2.66
C MET A 79 13.39 -17.43 2.75
N VAL A 80 12.62 -18.40 3.17
CA VAL A 80 11.17 -18.27 3.38
C VAL A 80 10.85 -18.54 4.85
N SER A 81 10.17 -17.61 5.51
CA SER A 81 9.65 -17.79 6.86
C SER A 81 8.22 -17.29 6.96
N SER A 82 7.39 -18.01 7.68
CA SER A 82 6.01 -17.59 7.95
C SER A 82 5.93 -16.41 8.91
N ASP A 83 6.95 -16.19 9.75
CA ASP A 83 7.02 -15.07 10.69
C ASP A 83 8.48 -14.70 11.00
N TRP A 84 8.95 -13.61 10.42
CA TRP A 84 10.30 -13.09 10.62
C TRP A 84 10.56 -12.51 12.00
N THR A 85 9.52 -12.19 12.77
CA THR A 85 9.67 -11.67 14.13
C THR A 85 9.99 -12.77 15.14
N GLN A 86 9.72 -14.03 14.77
CA GLN A 86 9.89 -15.21 15.58
C GLN A 86 10.82 -16.27 14.97
N GLU A 87 11.69 -15.88 14.06
CA GLU A 87 12.59 -16.78 13.31
C GLU A 87 13.43 -17.72 14.16
N ARG A 88 13.69 -17.37 15.44
CA ARG A 88 14.44 -18.19 16.40
C ARG A 88 13.65 -19.40 16.90
N LYS A 89 12.32 -19.41 16.74
CA LYS A 89 11.48 -20.54 17.11
C LYS A 89 11.50 -21.58 15.98
N GLU A 90 11.65 -22.85 16.31
CA GLU A 90 11.73 -23.95 15.33
C GLU A 90 10.57 -23.93 14.32
N LYS A 91 9.36 -23.59 14.76
CA LYS A 91 8.18 -23.48 13.89
C LYS A 91 8.31 -22.42 12.77
N TYR A 92 9.10 -21.36 12.98
CA TYR A 92 9.25 -20.21 12.08
C TYR A 92 10.66 -20.11 11.51
N LYS A 93 11.48 -21.16 11.71
CA LYS A 93 12.83 -21.20 11.19
C LYS A 93 12.80 -21.06 9.66
N PRO A 94 13.59 -20.14 9.10
CA PRO A 94 13.64 -19.94 7.68
C PRO A 94 14.09 -21.19 6.92
N GLU A 95 13.37 -21.52 5.86
CA GLU A 95 13.75 -22.55 4.90
C GLU A 95 14.42 -21.92 3.69
N ILE A 96 15.49 -22.56 3.19
CA ILE A 96 16.18 -22.11 1.97
C ILE A 96 15.49 -22.74 0.76
N VAL A 97 15.07 -21.90 -0.17
CA VAL A 97 14.42 -22.29 -1.42
C VAL A 97 15.26 -21.76 -2.58
N GLN A 98 15.54 -22.65 -3.54
CA GLN A 98 16.25 -22.30 -4.76
C GLN A 98 15.35 -21.45 -5.67
N GLY A 99 15.92 -20.44 -6.31
CA GLY A 99 15.28 -19.70 -7.40
C GLY A 99 14.98 -20.56 -8.61
N PHE A 100 14.02 -20.14 -9.41
CA PHE A 100 13.60 -20.91 -10.57
C PHE A 100 14.69 -20.99 -11.63
N SER A 101 15.03 -22.22 -12.00
CA SER A 101 15.90 -22.54 -13.13
C SER A 101 15.40 -23.79 -13.83
N ALA A 102 15.24 -23.70 -15.15
CA ALA A 102 14.90 -24.86 -15.97
C ALA A 102 16.07 -25.82 -16.13
N GLU A 103 17.30 -25.30 -16.08
CA GLU A 103 18.53 -26.07 -16.26
C GLU A 103 18.98 -26.75 -14.97
N TYR A 104 18.85 -26.03 -13.84
CA TYR A 104 19.24 -26.52 -12.51
C TYR A 104 18.00 -26.80 -11.67
N ASN A 105 17.32 -27.92 -11.95
CA ASN A 105 16.04 -28.29 -11.35
C ASN A 105 16.13 -29.45 -10.35
N ASP A 106 17.25 -29.57 -9.63
CA ASP A 106 17.44 -30.62 -8.61
C ASP A 106 16.43 -30.51 -7.48
N ALA A 107 16.07 -29.29 -7.07
CA ALA A 107 15.04 -29.07 -6.08
C ALA A 107 13.65 -29.42 -6.63
N THR A 108 12.81 -30.04 -5.78
CA THR A 108 11.44 -30.38 -6.15
C THR A 108 10.57 -29.13 -6.27
N THR A 109 10.83 -28.13 -5.45
CA THR A 109 10.11 -26.85 -5.43
C THR A 109 11.11 -25.72 -5.58
N GLN A 110 10.81 -24.80 -6.44
CA GLN A 110 11.63 -23.62 -6.72
C GLN A 110 10.76 -22.35 -6.64
N LEU A 111 11.40 -21.22 -6.35
CA LEU A 111 10.75 -19.92 -6.25
C LEU A 111 10.96 -19.11 -7.52
N VAL A 112 9.87 -18.70 -8.16
CA VAL A 112 9.90 -17.66 -9.20
C VAL A 112 9.81 -16.30 -8.52
N TYR A 113 10.85 -15.50 -8.69
CA TYR A 113 10.97 -14.17 -8.08
C TYR A 113 10.94 -13.11 -9.18
N VAL A 114 9.94 -12.24 -9.14
CA VAL A 114 9.68 -11.25 -10.21
C VAL A 114 9.67 -9.84 -9.59
N PRO A 115 10.81 -9.15 -9.56
CA PRO A 115 10.88 -7.78 -9.10
C PRO A 115 10.52 -6.81 -10.23
N MET A 116 9.96 -5.65 -9.90
CA MET A 116 9.97 -4.50 -10.79
C MET A 116 11.41 -4.00 -10.97
N TYR A 117 11.68 -3.46 -12.16
CA TYR A 117 12.96 -2.81 -12.39
C TYR A 117 13.10 -1.55 -11.54
N SER A 118 14.12 -1.48 -10.73
CA SER A 118 14.44 -0.35 -9.87
C SER A 118 15.92 -0.01 -10.02
N PRO A 119 16.29 1.04 -10.78
CA PRO A 119 17.68 1.40 -11.01
C PRO A 119 18.39 1.75 -9.71
N GLY A 120 19.65 1.29 -9.57
CA GLY A 120 20.45 1.52 -8.37
C GLY A 120 20.14 0.63 -7.16
N SER A 121 19.25 -0.36 -7.32
CA SER A 121 18.87 -1.31 -6.26
C SER A 121 19.21 -2.75 -6.63
N GLU A 122 20.33 -2.99 -7.32
CA GLU A 122 20.71 -4.30 -7.84
C GLU A 122 20.72 -5.40 -6.78
N ASP A 123 21.16 -5.07 -5.56
CA ASP A 123 21.21 -6.00 -4.42
C ASP A 123 20.08 -5.83 -3.42
N THR A 124 19.17 -4.92 -3.64
CA THR A 124 18.08 -4.61 -2.73
C THR A 124 16.73 -5.03 -3.30
N TYR A 125 15.69 -4.86 -2.48
CA TYR A 125 14.32 -5.10 -2.93
C TYR A 125 13.85 -3.96 -3.84
N PRO A 126 12.98 -4.24 -4.82
CA PRO A 126 12.40 -3.21 -5.65
C PRO A 126 11.61 -2.22 -4.81
N LEU A 127 11.46 -1.01 -5.30
CA LEU A 127 10.65 0.03 -4.68
C LEU A 127 9.29 0.10 -5.41
N PRO A 128 8.17 0.11 -4.69
CA PRO A 128 6.88 0.34 -5.31
C PRO A 128 6.74 1.77 -5.81
N ASP A 129 5.91 2.00 -6.83
CA ASP A 129 5.74 3.31 -7.47
C ASP A 129 5.34 4.42 -6.48
N TYR A 130 4.50 4.09 -5.48
CA TYR A 130 4.04 5.06 -4.48
C TYR A 130 5.12 5.46 -3.45
N GLN A 131 6.30 4.88 -3.50
CA GLN A 131 7.39 5.19 -2.54
C GLN A 131 7.70 6.70 -2.45
N ALA A 132 7.60 7.42 -3.58
CA ALA A 132 7.77 8.86 -3.60
C ALA A 132 6.75 9.62 -2.72
N SER A 133 5.56 9.04 -2.52
CA SER A 133 4.49 9.62 -1.70
C SER A 133 4.48 9.11 -0.26
N SER A 134 5.45 8.30 0.17
CA SER A 134 5.48 7.72 1.52
C SER A 134 5.44 8.76 2.64
N VAL A 135 6.07 9.91 2.44
CA VAL A 135 6.03 11.02 3.40
C VAL A 135 4.62 11.61 3.48
N TRP A 136 3.93 11.76 2.35
CA TRP A 136 2.55 12.26 2.31
C TRP A 136 1.57 11.30 2.96
N ILE A 137 1.77 9.99 2.80
CA ILE A 137 0.99 8.95 3.50
C ILE A 137 1.19 9.06 5.02
N ALA A 138 2.42 9.32 5.48
CA ALA A 138 2.67 9.57 6.90
C ALA A 138 1.97 10.84 7.40
N VAL A 139 1.99 11.94 6.62
CA VAL A 139 1.27 13.18 6.96
C VAL A 139 -0.24 12.94 7.04
N ASP A 140 -0.83 12.15 6.12
CA ASP A 140 -2.25 11.76 6.18
C ASP A 140 -2.61 11.04 7.48
N THR A 141 -1.75 10.13 7.90
CA THR A 141 -1.90 9.40 9.16
C THR A 141 -1.89 10.34 10.37
N GLU A 142 -0.99 11.33 10.38
CA GLU A 142 -0.91 12.33 11.46
C GLU A 142 -2.13 13.27 11.45
N ILE A 143 -2.60 13.72 10.28
CA ILE A 143 -3.83 14.52 10.16
C ILE A 143 -5.02 13.72 10.71
N SER A 144 -5.17 12.48 10.31
CA SER A 144 -6.24 11.59 10.77
C SER A 144 -6.17 11.36 12.28
N SER A 145 -4.96 11.17 12.82
CA SER A 145 -4.71 11.03 14.26
C SER A 145 -5.05 12.30 15.03
N TYR A 146 -4.69 13.47 14.48
CA TYR A 146 -5.06 14.76 15.05
C TYR A 146 -6.56 14.94 15.14
N HIS A 147 -7.30 14.68 14.03
CA HIS A 147 -8.76 14.78 14.02
C HIS A 147 -9.41 13.79 14.98
N LEU A 148 -8.93 12.55 15.04
CA LEU A 148 -9.42 11.55 15.98
C LEU A 148 -9.24 12.01 17.43
N ASN A 149 -8.06 12.54 17.76
CA ASN A 149 -7.78 13.05 19.11
C ASN A 149 -8.61 14.32 19.42
N SER A 150 -8.79 15.20 18.44
CA SER A 150 -9.65 16.38 18.60
C SER A 150 -11.10 15.98 18.84
N CYS A 151 -11.62 14.98 18.12
CA CYS A 151 -12.95 14.44 18.37
C CYS A 151 -13.06 13.80 19.76
N LYS A 152 -12.05 13.02 20.16
CA LYS A 152 -12.03 12.39 21.50
C LYS A 152 -11.95 13.43 22.63
N ASN A 153 -11.26 14.53 22.39
CA ASN A 153 -11.08 15.63 23.34
C ASN A 153 -12.16 16.72 23.25
N GLY A 154 -13.18 16.54 22.39
CA GLY A 154 -14.37 17.39 22.32
C GLY A 154 -14.19 18.74 21.63
N PHE A 155 -13.16 18.92 20.77
CA PHE A 155 -12.84 20.15 20.02
C PHE A 155 -12.73 21.42 20.90
N LEU A 156 -12.74 21.27 22.23
CA LEU A 156 -12.68 22.42 23.13
C LEU A 156 -11.22 22.87 23.30
N PRO A 157 -10.97 24.20 23.24
CA PRO A 157 -9.70 24.74 23.66
C PRO A 157 -9.45 24.36 25.12
N GLY A 158 -8.17 24.08 25.45
CA GLY A 158 -7.83 23.73 26.82
C GLY A 158 -8.39 24.75 27.83
N MET A 159 -8.98 24.23 28.90
CA MET A 159 -9.42 25.07 30.02
C MET A 159 -8.23 25.26 30.97
N MET A 160 -7.95 26.47 31.36
CA MET A 160 -7.02 26.74 32.44
C MET A 160 -7.78 26.96 33.72
N ILE A 161 -7.38 26.27 34.78
CA ILE A 161 -7.87 26.47 36.14
C ILE A 161 -6.68 26.92 37.00
N ASN A 162 -6.80 28.09 37.59
CA ASN A 162 -5.82 28.59 38.53
C ASN A 162 -6.32 28.40 39.97
N LEU A 163 -5.55 27.73 40.79
CA LEU A 163 -5.81 27.61 42.22
C LEU A 163 -5.03 28.74 42.97
N ILE A 164 -5.74 29.48 43.80
CA ILE A 164 -5.15 30.55 44.60
C ILE A 164 -4.92 30.02 46.01
N GLY A 165 -3.71 30.23 46.53
CA GLY A 165 -3.29 29.77 47.85
C GLY A 165 -2.04 28.88 47.76
N VAL A 166 -1.69 28.26 48.87
CA VAL A 166 -0.57 27.29 48.96
C VAL A 166 -1.14 25.90 49.25
N PRO A 167 -1.79 25.26 48.26
CA PRO A 167 -2.29 23.91 48.48
C PRO A 167 -1.14 22.92 48.60
N SER A 168 -1.34 21.89 49.40
CA SER A 168 -0.39 20.78 49.50
C SER A 168 -0.35 19.95 48.21
N ASP A 169 0.75 19.27 47.97
CA ASP A 169 0.89 18.36 46.82
C ASP A 169 -0.21 17.27 46.74
N GLU A 170 -0.73 16.85 47.93
CA GLU A 170 -1.81 15.87 48.03
C GLU A 170 -3.15 16.50 47.57
N GLU A 171 -3.42 17.74 47.91
CA GLU A 171 -4.62 18.48 47.48
C GLU A 171 -4.61 18.74 45.98
N ILE A 172 -3.45 19.11 45.41
CA ILE A 172 -3.28 19.31 43.97
C ILE A 172 -3.58 18.01 43.22
N LYS A 173 -2.94 16.89 43.62
CA LYS A 173 -3.19 15.58 43.04
C LYS A 173 -4.62 15.10 43.21
N GLY A 174 -5.24 15.38 44.34
CA GLY A 174 -6.65 15.07 44.59
C GLY A 174 -7.59 15.86 43.68
N PHE A 175 -7.25 17.11 43.39
CA PHE A 175 -8.03 17.96 42.50
C PHE A 175 -7.84 17.55 41.04
N GLU A 176 -6.62 17.30 40.61
CA GLU A 176 -6.32 16.74 39.28
C GLU A 176 -7.09 15.44 38.99
N LYS A 177 -7.11 14.53 39.98
CA LYS A 177 -7.85 13.28 39.86
C LYS A 177 -9.35 13.50 39.69
N LYS A 178 -9.95 14.38 40.50
CA LYS A 178 -11.38 14.74 40.40
C LYS A 178 -11.73 15.42 39.07
N LEU A 179 -10.83 16.27 38.56
CA LEU A 179 -10.99 16.89 37.25
C LEU A 179 -10.92 15.86 36.16
N GLN A 180 -9.93 14.97 36.22
CA GLN A 180 -9.79 13.87 35.26
C GLN A 180 -11.01 12.94 35.26
N GLU A 181 -11.54 12.57 36.42
CA GLU A 181 -12.72 11.72 36.54
C GLU A 181 -13.98 12.41 36.00
N LYS A 182 -14.11 13.73 36.19
CA LYS A 182 -15.29 14.50 35.78
C LYS A 182 -15.28 14.86 34.29
N TYR A 183 -14.09 15.05 33.69
CA TYR A 183 -13.92 15.55 32.33
C TYR A 183 -13.24 14.55 31.39
N LYS A 184 -12.82 13.36 31.87
CA LYS A 184 -12.38 12.25 31.04
C LYS A 184 -13.58 11.44 30.57
N GLY A 185 -13.81 11.49 29.28
CA GLY A 185 -14.78 10.68 28.55
C GLY A 185 -14.88 11.24 27.14
N SER A 186 -15.32 10.43 26.18
CA SER A 186 -15.41 10.85 24.76
C SER A 186 -16.26 12.10 24.52
N ALA A 187 -17.02 12.54 25.52
CA ALA A 187 -17.86 13.74 25.46
C ALA A 187 -17.27 14.97 26.19
N ASN A 188 -16.21 14.83 27.02
CA ASN A 188 -15.80 15.90 27.92
C ASN A 188 -14.27 16.03 28.09
N ALA A 189 -13.47 15.49 27.19
CA ALA A 189 -12.00 15.53 27.31
C ALA A 189 -11.42 16.88 26.84
N SER A 190 -11.54 17.90 27.66
CA SER A 190 -10.82 19.17 27.48
C SER A 190 -9.41 19.03 28.05
N ASN A 191 -8.41 19.62 27.38
CA ASN A 191 -7.08 19.80 27.95
C ASN A 191 -7.20 20.80 29.10
N ILE A 192 -7.05 20.35 30.34
CA ILE A 192 -7.12 21.19 31.53
C ILE A 192 -5.69 21.47 31.99
N PHE A 193 -5.30 22.73 31.98
CA PHE A 193 -4.07 23.20 32.58
C PHE A 193 -4.38 23.66 34.00
N LEU A 194 -3.76 23.04 35.00
CA LEU A 194 -3.83 23.42 36.38
C LEU A 194 -2.59 24.24 36.73
N THR A 195 -2.81 25.45 37.25
CA THR A 195 -1.76 26.32 37.77
C THR A 195 -2.07 26.69 39.22
N VAL A 196 -1.05 27.01 39.97
CA VAL A 196 -1.15 27.44 41.37
C VAL A 196 -0.47 28.78 41.52
N SER A 197 -1.14 29.74 42.13
CA SER A 197 -0.62 31.08 42.46
C SER A 197 -0.78 31.33 43.94
N GLU A 198 0.21 32.01 44.55
CA GLU A 198 0.18 32.30 46.00
C GLU A 198 -0.91 33.30 46.35
N ASP A 199 -1.17 34.27 45.47
CA ASP A 199 -2.21 35.27 45.63
C ASP A 199 -2.84 35.68 44.27
N GLU A 200 -3.93 36.47 44.32
CA GLU A 200 -4.65 36.93 43.13
C GLU A 200 -3.85 37.82 42.18
N THR A 201 -2.74 38.42 42.65
CA THR A 201 -1.90 39.30 41.82
C THR A 201 -0.95 38.51 40.95
N GLN A 202 -0.74 37.24 41.23
CA GLN A 202 0.17 36.31 40.53
C GLN A 202 -0.55 35.37 39.59
N VAL A 203 -1.85 35.60 39.37
CA VAL A 203 -2.63 34.74 38.44
C VAL A 203 -2.02 34.83 37.03
N PRO A 204 -1.63 33.74 36.41
CA PRO A 204 -1.06 33.76 35.08
C PRO A 204 -2.08 34.29 34.06
N VAL A 205 -1.64 35.30 33.30
CA VAL A 205 -2.41 35.85 32.20
C VAL A 205 -2.22 34.96 30.98
N ILE A 206 -3.30 34.31 30.53
CA ILE A 206 -3.29 33.58 29.28
C ILE A 206 -3.75 34.50 28.17
N THR A 207 -2.88 34.76 27.24
CA THR A 207 -3.27 35.32 25.96
C THR A 207 -3.73 34.14 25.08
N PRO A 208 -5.02 34.04 24.76
CA PRO A 208 -5.47 32.98 23.83
C PRO A 208 -4.75 33.21 22.49
N ILE A 209 -3.98 32.24 22.06
CA ILE A 209 -3.52 32.22 20.68
C ILE A 209 -4.76 31.88 19.86
N GLU A 210 -5.31 32.90 19.20
CA GLU A 210 -6.45 32.69 18.31
C GLU A 210 -6.08 31.72 17.22
N ASN A 211 -6.62 30.53 17.29
CA ASN A 211 -6.38 29.44 16.34
C ASN A 211 -7.37 29.52 15.14
N ASN A 212 -7.74 30.77 14.77
CA ASN A 212 -8.77 31.05 13.77
C ASN A 212 -8.45 30.54 12.35
N SER A 213 -7.25 30.03 12.10
CA SER A 213 -6.86 29.51 10.77
C SER A 213 -6.40 28.05 10.79
N SER A 214 -6.50 27.36 11.93
CA SER A 214 -6.04 25.96 12.01
C SER A 214 -6.92 25.02 11.19
N ASP A 215 -8.23 25.17 11.27
CA ASP A 215 -9.14 24.25 10.56
C ASP A 215 -9.06 24.42 9.04
N GLU A 216 -8.92 25.65 8.53
CA GLU A 216 -8.71 25.91 7.10
C GLU A 216 -7.35 25.36 6.64
N ARG A 217 -6.29 25.59 7.41
CA ARG A 217 -4.97 25.04 7.09
C ARG A 217 -4.96 23.52 7.06
N TYR A 218 -5.63 22.86 8.00
CA TYR A 218 -5.73 21.38 7.99
C TYR A 218 -6.55 20.88 6.83
N LYS A 219 -7.58 21.61 6.41
CA LYS A 219 -8.39 21.26 5.23
C LYS A 219 -7.56 21.37 3.96
N ASP A 220 -6.87 22.50 3.76
CA ASP A 220 -6.00 22.72 2.60
C ASP A 220 -4.86 21.69 2.55
N LEU A 221 -4.26 21.38 3.70
CA LEU A 221 -3.24 20.36 3.81
C LEU A 221 -3.77 18.97 3.46
N ALA A 222 -4.97 18.60 3.94
CA ALA A 222 -5.59 17.32 3.64
C ALA A 222 -5.91 17.17 2.15
N GLU A 223 -6.36 18.25 1.48
CA GLU A 223 -6.56 18.25 0.03
C GLU A 223 -5.24 18.06 -0.71
N GLN A 224 -4.20 18.79 -0.33
CA GLN A 224 -2.85 18.65 -0.91
C GLN A 224 -2.29 17.24 -0.71
N VAL A 225 -2.41 16.68 0.48
CA VAL A 225 -1.95 15.32 0.81
C VAL A 225 -2.64 14.29 -0.08
N LYS A 226 -3.97 14.39 -0.21
CA LYS A 226 -4.75 13.51 -1.08
C LYS A 226 -4.24 13.56 -2.52
N GLU A 227 -4.03 14.76 -3.07
CA GLU A 227 -3.51 14.92 -4.43
C GLU A 227 -2.12 14.31 -4.60
N GLN A 228 -1.22 14.53 -3.65
CA GLN A 228 0.15 14.00 -3.69
C GLN A 228 0.18 12.47 -3.60
N ILE A 229 -0.73 11.87 -2.84
CA ILE A 229 -0.86 10.41 -2.77
C ILE A 229 -1.38 9.86 -4.11
N ILE A 230 -2.40 10.47 -4.70
CA ILE A 230 -2.95 10.05 -6.01
C ILE A 230 -1.88 10.16 -7.11
N ILE A 231 -1.12 11.28 -7.15
CA ILE A 231 -0.01 11.47 -8.09
C ILE A 231 1.07 10.41 -7.90
N GLY A 232 1.40 10.06 -6.64
CA GLY A 232 2.37 9.01 -6.33
C GLY A 232 1.98 7.63 -6.84
N HIS A 233 0.69 7.37 -6.96
CA HIS A 233 0.16 6.17 -7.62
C HIS A 233 0.02 6.33 -9.14
N ARG A 234 0.51 7.44 -9.71
CA ARG A 234 0.42 7.77 -11.15
C ARG A 234 -1.02 7.83 -11.66
N ALA A 235 -1.98 8.00 -10.77
CA ALA A 235 -3.40 8.14 -11.07
C ALA A 235 -3.80 9.61 -11.19
N SER A 236 -4.96 9.85 -11.79
CA SER A 236 -5.63 11.15 -11.76
C SER A 236 -6.83 11.13 -10.81
N ASN A 237 -7.26 12.28 -10.34
CA ASN A 237 -8.46 12.41 -9.50
C ASN A 237 -9.69 11.80 -10.17
N THR A 238 -9.83 12.00 -11.48
CA THR A 238 -10.95 11.46 -12.27
C THR A 238 -10.90 9.94 -12.35
N ALA A 239 -9.72 9.33 -12.59
CA ALA A 239 -9.55 7.88 -12.68
C ALA A 239 -9.85 7.15 -11.35
N VAL A 240 -9.68 7.83 -10.21
CA VAL A 240 -10.00 7.26 -8.88
C VAL A 240 -11.39 7.70 -8.38
N GLY A 241 -12.21 8.35 -9.21
CA GLY A 241 -13.57 8.76 -8.86
C GLY A 241 -13.65 9.93 -7.88
N VAL A 242 -12.58 10.72 -7.73
CA VAL A 242 -12.56 11.91 -6.88
C VAL A 242 -13.09 13.11 -7.67
N ALA A 243 -14.22 13.67 -7.23
CA ALA A 243 -14.79 14.87 -7.83
C ALA A 243 -13.84 16.07 -7.70
N THR A 244 -13.55 16.74 -8.81
CA THR A 244 -12.79 17.98 -8.84
C THR A 244 -13.73 19.17 -8.78
N ALA A 245 -13.52 20.09 -7.85
CA ALA A 245 -14.36 21.28 -7.71
C ALA A 245 -14.37 22.09 -9.03
N GLY A 246 -15.56 22.41 -9.53
CA GLY A 246 -15.74 23.20 -10.76
C GLY A 246 -15.74 22.41 -12.07
N LYS A 247 -15.54 21.09 -12.03
CA LYS A 247 -15.73 20.19 -13.18
C LYS A 247 -16.91 19.26 -12.90
N LEU A 248 -17.97 19.38 -13.68
CA LEU A 248 -18.93 18.29 -13.85
C LEU A 248 -18.24 17.27 -14.76
N GLY A 249 -17.69 16.20 -14.17
CA GLY A 249 -17.10 15.13 -14.98
C GLY A 249 -18.16 14.57 -15.92
N THR A 250 -17.94 14.70 -17.21
CA THR A 250 -18.75 14.01 -18.21
C THR A 250 -18.37 12.53 -18.19
N SER A 251 -19.29 11.65 -18.58
CA SER A 251 -19.01 10.21 -18.66
C SER A 251 -17.78 9.94 -19.55
N SER A 252 -17.59 10.71 -20.62
CA SER A 252 -16.42 10.60 -21.51
C SER A 252 -15.10 10.96 -20.82
N GLU A 253 -15.05 12.02 -19.99
CA GLU A 253 -13.82 12.36 -19.26
C GLU A 253 -13.39 11.26 -18.27
N VAL A 254 -14.35 10.57 -17.65
CA VAL A 254 -14.05 9.45 -16.75
C VAL A 254 -13.48 8.27 -17.54
N ILE A 255 -14.12 7.93 -18.65
CA ILE A 255 -13.69 6.86 -19.56
C ILE A 255 -12.29 7.13 -20.10
N GLU A 256 -12.01 8.34 -20.60
CA GLU A 256 -10.71 8.73 -21.09
C GLU A 256 -9.63 8.66 -19.99
N ALA A 257 -9.93 9.15 -18.79
CA ALA A 257 -9.01 9.11 -17.65
C ALA A 257 -8.69 7.67 -17.23
N GLU A 258 -9.68 6.77 -17.24
CA GLU A 258 -9.50 5.36 -16.95
C GLU A 258 -8.71 4.65 -18.04
N ALA A 259 -8.99 4.92 -19.31
CA ALA A 259 -8.25 4.40 -20.46
C ALA A 259 -6.78 4.85 -20.43
N MET A 260 -6.51 6.10 -20.11
CA MET A 260 -5.15 6.62 -19.95
C MET A 260 -4.42 5.94 -18.77
N PHE A 261 -5.09 5.76 -17.65
CA PHE A 261 -4.52 5.08 -16.49
C PHE A 261 -4.23 3.61 -16.82
N GLN A 262 -5.16 2.92 -17.47
CA GLN A 262 -4.97 1.56 -17.96
C GLN A 262 -3.75 1.47 -18.87
N HIS A 263 -3.65 2.34 -19.87
CA HIS A 263 -2.57 2.32 -20.85
C HIS A 263 -1.21 2.66 -20.24
N ASN A 264 -1.13 3.71 -19.43
CA ASN A 264 0.14 4.25 -18.96
C ASN A 264 0.69 3.54 -17.70
N VAL A 265 -0.18 2.90 -16.92
CA VAL A 265 0.19 2.30 -15.63
C VAL A 265 -0.12 0.81 -15.59
N ILE A 266 -1.39 0.44 -15.76
CA ILE A 266 -1.85 -0.93 -15.52
C ILE A 266 -1.27 -1.91 -16.54
N ASN A 267 -1.22 -1.53 -17.83
CA ASN A 267 -0.65 -2.39 -18.88
C ASN A 267 0.80 -2.83 -18.58
N GLY A 268 1.59 -1.95 -17.95
CA GLY A 268 2.95 -2.28 -17.53
C GLY A 268 3.00 -3.39 -16.50
N TYR A 269 2.14 -3.34 -15.49
CA TYR A 269 2.01 -4.36 -14.46
C TYR A 269 1.45 -5.67 -15.03
N GLN A 270 0.41 -5.59 -15.85
CA GLN A 270 -0.18 -6.77 -16.51
C GLN A 270 0.87 -7.49 -17.33
N LYS A 271 1.64 -6.77 -18.16
CA LYS A 271 2.70 -7.34 -18.98
C LYS A 271 3.77 -8.07 -18.18
N LEU A 272 4.12 -7.56 -17.00
CA LEU A 272 5.10 -8.21 -16.12
C LEU A 272 4.55 -9.56 -15.62
N ILE A 273 3.27 -9.62 -15.26
CA ILE A 273 2.59 -10.84 -14.81
C ILE A 273 2.44 -11.82 -15.97
N GLU A 274 1.93 -11.35 -17.11
CA GLU A 274 1.71 -12.17 -18.33
C GLU A 274 3.01 -12.83 -18.79
N ASN A 275 4.10 -12.08 -18.91
CA ASN A 275 5.39 -12.59 -19.33
C ASN A 275 5.93 -13.68 -18.40
N SER A 276 5.78 -13.48 -17.09
CA SER A 276 6.21 -14.45 -16.10
C SER A 276 5.44 -15.77 -16.22
N TYR A 277 4.12 -15.72 -16.32
CA TYR A 277 3.31 -16.91 -16.45
C TYR A 277 3.41 -17.55 -17.83
N THR A 278 3.47 -16.77 -18.91
CA THR A 278 3.70 -17.27 -20.27
C THR A 278 4.99 -18.10 -20.33
N ARG A 279 6.07 -17.63 -19.70
CA ARG A 279 7.32 -18.40 -19.61
C ARG A 279 7.12 -19.78 -18.98
N ILE A 280 6.35 -19.86 -17.89
CA ILE A 280 6.05 -21.12 -17.20
C ILE A 280 5.13 -22.01 -18.04
N MET A 281 4.14 -21.44 -18.72
CA MET A 281 3.21 -22.19 -19.61
C MET A 281 3.94 -22.75 -20.81
N ASN A 282 4.80 -21.97 -21.46
CA ASN A 282 5.61 -22.43 -22.59
C ASN A 282 6.54 -23.58 -22.19
N PHE A 283 7.09 -23.53 -20.96
CA PHE A 283 7.88 -24.63 -20.43
C PHE A 283 7.07 -25.94 -20.33
N ASN A 284 5.78 -25.86 -20.02
CA ASN A 284 4.87 -27.03 -20.02
C ASN A 284 4.33 -27.39 -21.40
N GLY A 285 4.85 -26.81 -22.49
CA GLY A 285 4.36 -27.05 -23.84
C GLY A 285 2.97 -26.48 -24.10
N ILE A 286 2.53 -25.53 -23.30
CA ILE A 286 1.30 -24.76 -23.52
C ILE A 286 1.67 -23.54 -24.34
N GLU A 287 1.53 -23.66 -25.66
CA GLU A 287 1.84 -22.58 -26.60
C GLU A 287 0.77 -21.49 -26.56
N GLY A 288 1.20 -20.23 -26.67
CA GLY A 288 0.37 -19.03 -26.69
C GLY A 288 0.76 -18.06 -25.60
N ASP A 289 0.46 -16.79 -25.83
CA ASP A 289 0.64 -15.74 -24.83
C ASP A 289 -0.55 -15.71 -23.88
N LEU A 290 -0.28 -15.74 -22.59
CA LEU A 290 -1.28 -15.47 -21.58
C LEU A 290 -1.61 -13.98 -21.64
N GLN A 291 -2.88 -13.66 -21.73
CA GLN A 291 -3.37 -12.29 -21.67
C GLN A 291 -4.33 -12.16 -20.50
N LEU A 292 -4.14 -11.12 -19.70
CA LEU A 292 -5.09 -10.72 -18.68
C LEU A 292 -6.20 -9.93 -19.36
N GLU A 293 -7.43 -10.43 -19.24
CA GLU A 293 -8.60 -9.77 -19.81
C GLU A 293 -8.87 -8.45 -19.09
N HIS A 294 -9.08 -7.39 -19.85
CA HIS A 294 -9.51 -6.11 -19.29
C HIS A 294 -10.96 -6.21 -18.88
N SER A 295 -11.26 -5.82 -17.63
CA SER A 295 -12.63 -5.87 -17.10
C SER A 295 -13.58 -4.89 -17.78
N VAL A 296 -13.02 -3.87 -18.46
CA VAL A 296 -13.78 -2.85 -19.18
C VAL A 296 -13.07 -2.55 -20.50
N THR A 297 -13.64 -3.01 -21.60
CA THR A 297 -13.30 -2.52 -22.93
C THR A 297 -14.15 -1.29 -23.17
N PHE A 298 -13.58 -0.12 -22.93
CA PHE A 298 -14.19 1.12 -23.44
C PHE A 298 -13.88 1.23 -24.92
N ASP A 299 -14.91 1.09 -25.73
CA ASP A 299 -14.80 1.36 -27.14
C ASP A 299 -14.87 2.88 -27.32
N LEU A 300 -13.71 3.52 -27.53
CA LEU A 300 -13.64 4.97 -27.72
C LEU A 300 -14.43 5.41 -28.98
N ASP A 301 -14.59 4.51 -29.94
CA ASP A 301 -15.37 4.75 -31.15
C ASP A 301 -16.89 4.87 -30.87
N GLU A 302 -17.44 4.16 -29.88
CA GLU A 302 -18.86 4.30 -29.45
C GLU A 302 -19.13 5.66 -28.77
N VAL A 303 -18.14 6.24 -28.09
CA VAL A 303 -18.27 7.53 -27.39
C VAL A 303 -18.28 8.70 -28.36
N GLU A 304 -17.58 8.60 -29.49
CA GLU A 304 -17.61 9.63 -30.53
C GLU A 304 -18.96 9.64 -31.31
N GLU A 305 -19.61 8.49 -31.49
CA GLU A 305 -20.93 8.41 -32.13
C GLU A 305 -22.03 9.02 -31.24
N ASP A 306 -22.02 8.83 -29.93
CA ASP A 306 -22.99 9.39 -28.99
C ASP A 306 -22.85 10.93 -28.90
N ASN A 307 -21.64 11.45 -28.86
CA ASN A 307 -21.43 12.92 -28.87
C ASN A 307 -21.85 13.60 -30.19
N ASN A 308 -21.71 12.91 -31.31
CA ASN A 308 -22.19 13.40 -32.60
C ASN A 308 -23.72 13.37 -32.71
N THR A 309 -24.39 12.49 -32.00
CA THR A 309 -25.86 12.37 -31.99
C THR A 309 -26.48 13.46 -31.11
N GLU A 310 -25.90 13.81 -29.97
CA GLU A 310 -26.37 14.89 -29.12
C GLU A 310 -26.20 16.29 -29.79
N ASN A 311 -25.06 16.54 -30.46
CA ASN A 311 -24.83 17.79 -31.15
C ASN A 311 -25.77 17.99 -32.36
N ASN A 312 -26.23 16.93 -33.02
CA ASN A 312 -27.17 17.04 -34.13
C ASN A 312 -28.63 17.26 -33.67
N ILE A 313 -28.94 17.11 -32.40
CA ILE A 313 -30.30 17.37 -31.82
C ILE A 313 -30.41 18.85 -31.38
N GLU A 314 -29.33 19.49 -30.98
CA GLU A 314 -29.33 20.93 -30.64
C GLU A 314 -29.40 21.86 -31.84
N ASP A 315 -28.85 21.48 -32.99
CA ASP A 315 -28.91 22.24 -34.24
C ASP A 315 -30.26 22.12 -35.00
N ALA A 316 -31.16 21.26 -34.53
CA ALA A 316 -32.47 21.00 -35.14
C ALA A 316 -33.65 21.67 -34.38
N LYS A 317 -33.41 22.55 -33.43
CA LYS A 317 -34.40 23.40 -32.74
C LYS A 317 -34.14 24.87 -32.98
#